data_13d74aa03c1726748e17daf8b046105f
#
_entry.id   13d74aa03c1726748e17daf8b046105f
#
_cell.length_a   1.000
_cell.length_b   1.000
_cell.length_c   1.000
_cell.angle_alpha   90.00
_cell.angle_beta   90.00
_cell.angle_gamma   90.00
#
_symmetry.space_group_name_H-M   'P 1'
#
loop_
_entity.id
_entity.type
_entity.pdbx_description
1 polymer ?
#
loop_
_entity_poly.entity_id
_entity_poly.type
_entity_poly.pdbx_seq_one_letter_code
_entity_poly.pdbx_strand_id
1 'polypeptide(L)'
;FYDHAGISVTGILRATLNNVLAGRFAQGGSTLTQQLVKNLYLSRERTLSRKVLEAIYAILIDAGFSKERILEAYVNEVFLGQWGNRAVHGFGTASQFYFGRPINELSLSQQALLIGLVKGPSALNPRRFPERAIERRNLVLTLAASQGVITQTAAEVASKRSLSVPNSPADRIGRFPGYVSVVRRELTNDYTSKQLTMAGLKIYSALDPQVHRGLIEGRKQSLIRLRDIGLDATAEVQLGALVVDIPTGEIQAVLAARDHRIGFHRVLDARRQIGSLVKPFVVAAAIEEDADLHAGSLVRDEAVSIIDDQGAVWAPKNYDRTEQ
;
A
#
# COMPACT_ATOMS: atom_id res chain seq x y z
N PHE A 1 -24.89 7.94 18.73
CA PHE A 1 -23.47 8.27 18.94
C PHE A 1 -23.32 9.62 19.62
N TYR A 2 -24.09 10.63 19.23
CA TYR A 2 -23.98 12.00 19.76
C TYR A 2 -24.57 12.15 21.18
N ASP A 3 -25.46 11.23 21.61
CA ASP A 3 -26.27 11.35 22.82
C ASP A 3 -25.70 10.62 24.04
N HIS A 4 -24.52 10.02 23.95
CA HIS A 4 -23.92 9.27 25.08
C HIS A 4 -22.47 9.68 25.35
N ALA A 5 -22.01 9.51 26.59
CA ALA A 5 -20.65 9.81 27.04
C ALA A 5 -19.71 8.59 26.88
N GLY A 6 -19.36 8.22 25.65
CA GLY A 6 -18.47 7.10 25.35
C GLY A 6 -19.10 5.72 25.45
N ILE A 7 -20.05 5.51 26.35
CA ILE A 7 -20.80 4.25 26.60
C ILE A 7 -22.29 4.52 26.44
N SER A 8 -23.01 3.57 25.85
CA SER A 8 -24.46 3.63 25.75
C SER A 8 -25.11 2.56 26.64
N VAL A 9 -25.64 2.96 27.78
CA VAL A 9 -26.37 2.06 28.71
C VAL A 9 -27.60 1.47 28.04
N THR A 10 -28.36 2.29 27.31
CA THR A 10 -29.53 1.85 26.55
C THR A 10 -29.17 0.85 25.46
N GLY A 11 -28.01 1.06 24.79
CA GLY A 11 -27.48 0.14 23.80
C GLY A 11 -27.09 -1.21 24.38
N ILE A 12 -26.46 -1.22 25.56
CA ILE A 12 -26.11 -2.44 26.29
C ILE A 12 -27.37 -3.21 26.73
N LEU A 13 -28.33 -2.55 27.34
CA LEU A 13 -29.61 -3.17 27.79
C LEU A 13 -30.36 -3.78 26.60
N ARG A 14 -30.50 -3.04 25.51
CA ARG A 14 -31.15 -3.53 24.29
C ARG A 14 -30.40 -4.75 23.72
N ALA A 15 -29.06 -4.72 23.64
CA ALA A 15 -28.26 -5.83 23.13
C ALA A 15 -28.40 -7.07 24.03
N THR A 16 -28.42 -6.89 25.36
CA THR A 16 -28.58 -7.96 26.32
C THR A 16 -29.97 -8.61 26.16
N LEU A 17 -31.02 -7.81 26.10
CA LEU A 17 -32.39 -8.30 25.91
C LEU A 17 -32.51 -9.10 24.59
N ASN A 18 -32.03 -8.55 23.50
CA ASN A 18 -32.08 -9.21 22.19
C ASN A 18 -31.25 -10.51 22.15
N ASN A 19 -30.14 -10.57 22.86
CA ASN A 19 -29.31 -11.78 22.92
C ASN A 19 -29.98 -12.88 23.76
N VAL A 20 -30.63 -12.50 24.85
CA VAL A 20 -31.41 -13.43 25.70
C VAL A 20 -32.58 -13.98 24.90
N LEU A 21 -33.37 -13.11 24.24
CA LEU A 21 -34.51 -13.53 23.42
C LEU A 21 -34.13 -14.41 22.23
N ALA A 22 -32.97 -14.14 21.64
CA ALA A 22 -32.47 -14.92 20.51
C ALA A 22 -31.73 -16.22 20.90
N GLY A 23 -31.49 -16.44 22.21
CA GLY A 23 -30.69 -17.58 22.70
C GLY A 23 -29.23 -17.64 22.18
N ARG A 24 -28.72 -16.54 21.58
CA ARG A 24 -27.40 -16.44 21.02
C ARG A 24 -26.89 -15.00 20.99
N PHE A 25 -25.59 -14.80 20.84
CA PHE A 25 -25.01 -13.47 20.63
C PHE A 25 -25.40 -12.91 19.26
N ALA A 26 -26.56 -12.27 19.16
CA ALA A 26 -27.09 -11.71 17.92
C ALA A 26 -26.70 -10.24 17.73
N GLN A 27 -26.53 -9.47 18.82
CA GLN A 27 -26.27 -8.03 18.77
C GLN A 27 -25.22 -7.61 19.79
N GLY A 28 -24.28 -6.72 19.36
CA GLY A 28 -23.31 -6.07 20.22
C GLY A 28 -23.81 -4.71 20.72
N GLY A 29 -23.56 -4.40 22.02
CA GLY A 29 -23.88 -3.12 22.62
C GLY A 29 -22.76 -2.11 22.69
N SER A 30 -21.61 -2.35 22.02
CA SER A 30 -20.45 -1.45 22.05
C SER A 30 -20.64 -0.24 21.14
N THR A 31 -20.29 0.95 21.64
CA THR A 31 -20.35 2.21 20.90
C THR A 31 -19.19 2.34 19.90
N LEU A 32 -19.24 3.34 19.00
CA LEU A 32 -18.13 3.68 18.10
C LEU A 32 -16.87 4.07 18.87
N THR A 33 -17.02 4.84 19.97
CA THR A 33 -15.92 5.23 20.85
C THR A 33 -15.24 4.00 21.46
N GLN A 34 -16.01 3.03 21.96
CA GLN A 34 -15.47 1.77 22.47
C GLN A 34 -14.74 0.95 21.40
N GLN A 35 -15.27 0.91 20.17
CA GLN A 35 -14.61 0.23 19.06
C GLN A 35 -13.30 0.91 18.67
N LEU A 36 -13.25 2.24 18.66
CA LEU A 36 -12.04 3.01 18.40
C LEU A 36 -10.96 2.69 19.44
N VAL A 37 -11.30 2.78 20.72
CA VAL A 37 -10.42 2.42 21.84
C VAL A 37 -9.85 1.03 21.69
N LYS A 38 -10.71 0.06 21.43
CA LYS A 38 -10.30 -1.34 21.22
C LYS A 38 -9.27 -1.45 20.08
N ASN A 39 -9.48 -0.73 18.98
CA ASN A 39 -8.62 -0.83 17.82
C ASN A 39 -7.25 -0.16 18.04
N LEU A 40 -7.20 0.96 18.76
CA LEU A 40 -5.99 1.77 18.96
C LEU A 40 -5.14 1.31 20.15
N TYR A 41 -5.76 0.91 21.25
CA TYR A 41 -5.06 0.79 22.54
C TYR A 41 -5.10 -0.60 23.15
N LEU A 42 -5.99 -1.49 22.71
CA LEU A 42 -6.21 -2.76 23.39
C LEU A 42 -5.83 -3.97 22.55
N SER A 43 -5.47 -5.06 23.23
CA SER A 43 -5.19 -6.35 22.60
C SER A 43 -6.46 -6.99 22.00
N ARG A 44 -6.28 -7.99 21.13
CA ARG A 44 -7.39 -8.75 20.53
C ARG A 44 -8.00 -9.79 21.46
N GLU A 45 -7.46 -9.96 22.66
CA GLU A 45 -7.97 -10.92 23.65
C GLU A 45 -9.38 -10.58 24.12
N ARG A 46 -10.18 -11.61 24.37
CA ARG A 46 -11.58 -11.46 24.79
C ARG A 46 -11.71 -11.72 26.30
N THR A 47 -11.22 -10.78 27.13
CA THR A 47 -11.30 -10.87 28.58
C THR A 47 -12.25 -9.81 29.14
N LEU A 48 -12.84 -10.06 30.33
CA LEU A 48 -13.68 -9.08 31.02
C LEU A 48 -12.87 -7.85 31.46
N SER A 49 -11.65 -8.06 31.94
CA SER A 49 -10.75 -6.97 32.34
C SER A 49 -10.46 -6.01 31.17
N ARG A 50 -10.18 -6.55 29.98
CA ARG A 50 -10.05 -5.74 28.77
C ARG A 50 -11.32 -4.95 28.47
N LYS A 51 -12.51 -5.56 28.68
CA LYS A 51 -13.79 -4.89 28.41
C LYS A 51 -14.07 -3.74 29.37
N VAL A 52 -13.64 -3.87 30.63
CA VAL A 52 -13.70 -2.78 31.61
C VAL A 52 -12.76 -1.65 31.21
N LEU A 53 -11.49 -1.95 30.83
CA LEU A 53 -10.54 -0.95 30.34
C LEU A 53 -11.05 -0.22 29.09
N GLU A 54 -11.66 -0.97 28.15
CA GLU A 54 -12.30 -0.39 26.95
C GLU A 54 -13.37 0.64 27.34
N ALA A 55 -14.19 0.33 28.34
CA ALA A 55 -15.23 1.22 28.83
C ALA A 55 -14.65 2.50 29.48
N ILE A 56 -13.64 2.35 30.35
CA ILE A 56 -12.99 3.47 31.01
C ILE A 56 -12.33 4.40 29.97
N TYR A 57 -11.56 3.84 29.06
CA TYR A 57 -10.90 4.64 28.01
C TYR A 57 -11.91 5.30 27.05
N ALA A 58 -13.04 4.65 26.77
CA ALA A 58 -14.11 5.25 25.96
C ALA A 58 -14.71 6.48 26.63
N ILE A 59 -14.90 6.46 27.95
CA ILE A 59 -15.39 7.62 28.72
C ILE A 59 -14.33 8.74 28.71
N LEU A 60 -13.06 8.41 28.96
CA LEU A 60 -11.98 9.40 28.97
C LEU A 60 -11.80 10.09 27.61
N ILE A 61 -11.83 9.33 26.54
CA ILE A 61 -11.73 9.87 25.17
C ILE A 61 -12.96 10.74 24.87
N ASP A 62 -14.14 10.32 25.24
CA ASP A 62 -15.36 11.08 25.00
C ASP A 62 -15.42 12.39 25.81
N ALA A 63 -14.83 12.40 27.01
CA ALA A 63 -14.70 13.61 27.82
C ALA A 63 -13.60 14.57 27.32
N GLY A 64 -12.55 14.04 26.67
CA GLY A 64 -11.40 14.82 26.22
C GLY A 64 -11.45 15.32 24.79
N PHE A 65 -12.31 14.76 23.95
CA PHE A 65 -12.39 15.08 22.51
C PHE A 65 -13.83 15.27 22.05
N SER A 66 -14.03 16.15 21.05
CA SER A 66 -15.35 16.33 20.46
C SER A 66 -15.80 15.09 19.68
N LYS A 67 -17.12 14.93 19.53
CA LYS A 67 -17.72 13.81 18.77
C LYS A 67 -17.21 13.74 17.33
N GLU A 68 -17.03 14.90 16.69
CA GLU A 68 -16.52 15.00 15.34
C GLU A 68 -15.09 14.44 15.26
N ARG A 69 -14.25 14.77 16.23
CA ARG A 69 -12.86 14.29 16.31
C ARG A 69 -12.78 12.78 16.52
N ILE A 70 -13.64 12.25 17.40
CA ILE A 70 -13.77 10.80 17.64
C ILE A 70 -14.25 10.08 16.38
N LEU A 71 -15.24 10.65 15.68
CA LEU A 71 -15.77 10.09 14.44
C LEU A 71 -14.72 10.11 13.34
N GLU A 72 -13.98 11.21 13.19
CA GLU A 72 -12.86 11.34 12.24
C GLU A 72 -11.82 10.26 12.48
N ALA A 73 -11.40 10.08 13.74
CA ALA A 73 -10.44 9.05 14.11
C ALA A 73 -11.00 7.64 13.81
N TYR A 74 -12.27 7.38 14.12
CA TYR A 74 -12.92 6.10 13.83
C TYR A 74 -12.96 5.79 12.33
N VAL A 75 -13.38 6.77 11.51
CA VAL A 75 -13.51 6.62 10.05
C VAL A 75 -12.15 6.34 9.41
N ASN A 76 -11.07 6.86 9.98
CA ASN A 76 -9.71 6.63 9.50
C ASN A 76 -9.08 5.31 10.00
N GLU A 77 -9.55 4.77 11.14
CA GLU A 77 -8.91 3.62 11.80
C GLU A 77 -9.66 2.30 11.63
N VAL A 78 -10.97 2.34 11.36
CA VAL A 78 -11.79 1.12 11.30
C VAL A 78 -11.27 0.12 10.28
N PHE A 79 -11.13 -1.15 10.69
CA PHE A 79 -10.74 -2.24 9.81
C PHE A 79 -11.86 -2.59 8.83
N LEU A 80 -11.57 -2.57 7.53
CA LEU A 80 -12.55 -2.77 6.45
C LEU A 80 -12.17 -3.89 5.47
N GLY A 81 -11.06 -4.54 5.65
CA GLY A 81 -10.66 -5.65 4.79
C GLY A 81 -9.21 -6.05 4.91
N GLN A 82 -8.82 -7.10 4.16
CA GLN A 82 -7.45 -7.60 4.13
C GLN A 82 -7.12 -8.15 2.75
N TRP A 83 -5.89 -7.93 2.31
CA TRP A 83 -5.32 -8.52 1.11
C TRP A 83 -3.93 -9.09 1.42
N GLY A 84 -3.80 -10.41 1.39
CA GLY A 84 -2.60 -11.08 1.87
C GLY A 84 -2.30 -10.67 3.31
N ASN A 85 -1.10 -10.18 3.58
CA ASN A 85 -0.68 -9.70 4.90
C ASN A 85 -1.02 -8.22 5.17
N ARG A 86 -1.72 -7.54 4.25
CA ARG A 86 -2.06 -6.11 4.39
C ARG A 86 -3.49 -5.95 4.88
N ALA A 87 -3.64 -5.34 6.05
CA ALA A 87 -4.92 -4.89 6.55
C ALA A 87 -5.33 -3.57 5.88
N VAL A 88 -6.62 -3.42 5.61
CA VAL A 88 -7.22 -2.21 5.05
C VAL A 88 -7.94 -1.48 6.16
N HIS A 89 -7.36 -0.37 6.61
CA HIS A 89 -7.90 0.48 7.64
C HIS A 89 -8.38 1.82 7.04
N GLY A 90 -9.49 2.30 7.56
CA GLY A 90 -10.12 3.56 7.16
C GLY A 90 -10.89 3.51 5.85
N PHE A 91 -11.94 4.36 5.79
CA PHE A 91 -12.84 4.42 4.64
C PHE A 91 -12.15 4.93 3.37
N GLY A 92 -11.21 5.87 3.50
CA GLY A 92 -10.44 6.39 2.36
C GLY A 92 -9.60 5.29 1.70
N THR A 93 -8.86 4.51 2.48
CA THR A 93 -8.09 3.36 2.01
C THR A 93 -9.00 2.27 1.44
N ALA A 94 -10.12 1.98 2.12
CA ALA A 94 -11.08 0.99 1.66
C ALA A 94 -11.74 1.39 0.33
N SER A 95 -12.04 2.68 0.13
CA SER A 95 -12.53 3.22 -1.13
C SER A 95 -11.57 2.93 -2.28
N GLN A 96 -10.29 3.22 -2.09
CA GLN A 96 -9.25 2.91 -3.07
C GLN A 96 -9.10 1.39 -3.27
N PHE A 97 -9.14 0.61 -2.18
CA PHE A 97 -8.98 -0.83 -2.21
C PHE A 97 -10.10 -1.53 -2.97
N TYR A 98 -11.35 -1.20 -2.69
CA TYR A 98 -12.49 -1.88 -3.30
C TYR A 98 -12.90 -1.32 -4.65
N PHE A 99 -12.72 -0.01 -4.88
CA PHE A 99 -13.27 0.67 -6.05
C PHE A 99 -12.22 1.42 -6.90
N GLY A 100 -11.00 1.62 -6.39
CA GLY A 100 -9.95 2.38 -7.07
C GLY A 100 -10.28 3.87 -7.24
N ARG A 101 -11.12 4.43 -6.37
CA ARG A 101 -11.59 5.83 -6.42
C ARG A 101 -11.49 6.50 -5.06
N PRO A 102 -11.30 7.83 -5.01
CA PRO A 102 -11.42 8.57 -3.77
C PRO A 102 -12.85 8.49 -3.21
N ILE A 103 -12.98 8.64 -1.89
CA ILE A 103 -14.25 8.41 -1.17
C ILE A 103 -15.37 9.36 -1.62
N ASN A 104 -15.04 10.58 -2.02
CA ASN A 104 -15.98 11.60 -2.50
C ASN A 104 -16.55 11.29 -3.90
N GLU A 105 -15.95 10.36 -4.65
CA GLU A 105 -16.44 9.90 -5.95
C GLU A 105 -17.29 8.64 -5.87
N LEU A 106 -17.48 8.08 -4.68
CA LEU A 106 -18.26 6.85 -4.51
C LEU A 106 -19.75 7.11 -4.71
N SER A 107 -20.40 6.22 -5.46
CA SER A 107 -21.85 6.18 -5.53
C SER A 107 -22.46 5.78 -4.17
N LEU A 108 -23.74 6.14 -3.94
CA LEU A 108 -24.47 5.77 -2.73
C LEU A 108 -24.43 4.25 -2.44
N SER A 109 -24.53 3.42 -3.49
CA SER A 109 -24.40 1.97 -3.37
C SER A 109 -23.02 1.53 -2.83
N GLN A 110 -21.95 2.18 -3.29
CA GLN A 110 -20.58 1.88 -2.86
C GLN A 110 -20.31 2.39 -1.43
N GLN A 111 -20.81 3.58 -1.08
CA GLN A 111 -20.75 4.10 0.29
C GLN A 111 -21.47 3.15 1.28
N ALA A 112 -22.69 2.73 0.94
CA ALA A 112 -23.46 1.80 1.76
C ALA A 112 -22.76 0.43 1.91
N LEU A 113 -22.07 -0.04 0.87
CA LEU A 113 -21.26 -1.25 0.97
C LEU A 113 -20.13 -1.09 2.00
N LEU A 114 -19.34 -0.01 1.93
CA LEU A 114 -18.26 0.24 2.90
C LEU A 114 -18.77 0.32 4.33
N ILE A 115 -19.88 1.02 4.55
CA ILE A 115 -20.56 1.08 5.88
C ILE A 115 -20.98 -0.32 6.34
N GLY A 116 -21.52 -1.11 5.40
CA GLY A 116 -21.91 -2.49 5.67
C GLY A 116 -20.78 -3.39 6.14
N LEU A 117 -19.58 -3.19 5.56
CA LEU A 117 -18.38 -3.97 5.88
C LEU A 117 -17.90 -3.80 7.33
N VAL A 118 -18.20 -2.67 7.97
CA VAL A 118 -17.81 -2.41 9.38
C VAL A 118 -18.28 -3.52 10.33
N LYS A 119 -19.40 -4.15 10.06
CA LYS A 119 -19.95 -5.23 10.92
C LYS A 119 -19.06 -6.47 10.93
N GLY A 120 -18.37 -6.76 9.83
CA GLY A 120 -17.56 -7.97 9.71
C GLY A 120 -16.85 -8.06 8.36
N PRO A 121 -15.77 -7.32 8.14
CA PRO A 121 -15.13 -7.17 6.83
C PRO A 121 -14.72 -8.50 6.18
N SER A 122 -14.28 -9.45 6.99
CA SER A 122 -13.85 -10.77 6.49
C SER A 122 -15.05 -11.64 6.05
N ALA A 123 -16.14 -11.62 6.80
CA ALA A 123 -17.36 -12.42 6.53
C ALA A 123 -18.24 -11.80 5.43
N LEU A 124 -18.08 -10.50 5.19
CA LEU A 124 -18.83 -9.70 4.22
C LEU A 124 -17.96 -9.24 3.05
N ASN A 125 -16.76 -9.81 2.88
CA ASN A 125 -15.85 -9.42 1.80
C ASN A 125 -16.53 -9.57 0.43
N PRO A 126 -16.73 -8.48 -0.34
CA PRO A 126 -17.52 -8.50 -1.56
C PRO A 126 -16.89 -9.32 -2.71
N ARG A 127 -15.56 -9.58 -2.63
CA ARG A 127 -14.86 -10.44 -3.60
C ARG A 127 -15.02 -11.92 -3.29
N ARG A 128 -15.22 -12.28 -2.01
CA ARG A 128 -15.33 -13.68 -1.56
C ARG A 128 -16.79 -14.10 -1.35
N PHE A 129 -17.62 -13.17 -0.89
CA PHE A 129 -19.00 -13.41 -0.51
C PHE A 129 -19.90 -12.29 -1.06
N PRO A 130 -20.03 -12.15 -2.39
CA PRO A 130 -20.75 -11.04 -3.03
C PRO A 130 -22.23 -10.97 -2.60
N GLU A 131 -22.90 -12.08 -2.46
CA GLU A 131 -24.31 -12.14 -2.05
C GLU A 131 -24.52 -11.56 -0.64
N ARG A 132 -23.72 -12.00 0.34
CA ARG A 132 -23.76 -11.47 1.71
C ARG A 132 -23.45 -9.96 1.75
N ALA A 133 -22.54 -9.53 0.90
CA ALA A 133 -22.18 -8.12 0.78
C ALA A 133 -23.35 -7.30 0.20
N ILE A 134 -24.08 -7.83 -0.81
CA ILE A 134 -25.29 -7.22 -1.37
C ILE A 134 -26.39 -7.10 -0.32
N GLU A 135 -26.70 -8.19 0.37
CA GLU A 135 -27.71 -8.19 1.44
C GLU A 135 -27.38 -7.14 2.52
N ARG A 136 -26.11 -7.11 2.94
CA ARG A 136 -25.67 -6.17 3.97
C ARG A 136 -25.71 -4.73 3.49
N ARG A 137 -25.29 -4.44 2.25
CA ARG A 137 -25.42 -3.13 1.61
C ARG A 137 -26.87 -2.68 1.55
N ASN A 138 -27.78 -3.56 1.11
CA ASN A 138 -29.19 -3.24 0.98
C ASN A 138 -29.82 -2.94 2.34
N LEU A 139 -29.47 -3.69 3.39
CA LEU A 139 -29.89 -3.38 4.75
C LEU A 139 -29.43 -1.98 5.20
N VAL A 140 -28.19 -1.58 4.88
CA VAL A 140 -27.70 -0.23 5.20
C VAL A 140 -28.50 0.84 4.45
N LEU A 141 -28.80 0.63 3.17
CA LEU A 141 -29.62 1.54 2.37
C LEU A 141 -31.05 1.68 2.95
N THR A 142 -31.69 0.57 3.32
CA THR A 142 -33.01 0.56 3.94
C THR A 142 -33.02 1.32 5.27
N LEU A 143 -32.01 1.08 6.12
CA LEU A 143 -31.90 1.79 7.40
C LEU A 143 -31.62 3.29 7.20
N ALA A 144 -30.81 3.67 6.23
CA ALA A 144 -30.55 5.08 5.92
C ALA A 144 -31.82 5.79 5.41
N ALA A 145 -32.64 5.12 4.62
CA ALA A 145 -33.93 5.65 4.18
C ALA A 145 -34.93 5.76 5.34
N SER A 146 -35.05 4.74 6.19
CA SER A 146 -35.95 4.78 7.34
C SER A 146 -35.60 5.84 8.37
N GLN A 147 -34.34 6.25 8.43
CA GLN A 147 -33.84 7.34 9.28
C GLN A 147 -33.84 8.71 8.59
N GLY A 148 -34.35 8.82 7.37
CA GLY A 148 -34.43 10.08 6.62
C GLY A 148 -33.09 10.63 6.11
N VAL A 149 -32.00 9.83 6.18
CA VAL A 149 -30.67 10.23 5.67
C VAL A 149 -30.65 10.29 4.14
N ILE A 150 -31.42 9.42 3.49
CA ILE A 150 -31.61 9.35 2.05
C ILE A 150 -33.09 9.15 1.74
N THR A 151 -33.51 9.45 0.50
CA THR A 151 -34.89 9.17 0.08
C THR A 151 -35.07 7.67 -0.18
N GLN A 152 -36.31 7.18 -0.03
CA GLN A 152 -36.68 5.79 -0.33
C GLN A 152 -36.34 5.43 -1.79
N THR A 153 -36.64 6.33 -2.72
CA THR A 153 -36.33 6.15 -4.15
C THR A 153 -34.82 6.03 -4.39
N ALA A 154 -33.98 6.82 -3.71
CA ALA A 154 -32.52 6.73 -3.82
C ALA A 154 -32.02 5.38 -3.28
N ALA A 155 -32.58 4.87 -2.19
CA ALA A 155 -32.24 3.56 -1.64
C ALA A 155 -32.59 2.42 -2.63
N GLU A 156 -33.79 2.47 -3.23
CA GLU A 156 -34.23 1.48 -4.20
C GLU A 156 -33.36 1.45 -5.47
N VAL A 157 -33.03 2.62 -6.02
CA VAL A 157 -32.12 2.75 -7.16
C VAL A 157 -30.73 2.21 -6.83
N ALA A 158 -30.20 2.56 -5.66
CA ALA A 158 -28.87 2.12 -5.21
C ALA A 158 -28.82 0.61 -4.95
N SER A 159 -29.91 0.02 -4.43
CA SER A 159 -30.00 -1.42 -4.12
C SER A 159 -29.98 -2.32 -5.37
N LYS A 160 -30.46 -1.83 -6.52
CA LYS A 160 -30.46 -2.55 -7.80
C LYS A 160 -29.11 -2.53 -8.51
N ARG A 161 -28.18 -1.67 -8.08
CA ARG A 161 -26.84 -1.58 -8.69
C ARG A 161 -25.99 -2.79 -8.32
N SER A 162 -25.16 -3.24 -9.26
CA SER A 162 -24.11 -4.23 -8.98
C SER A 162 -23.11 -3.67 -7.97
N LEU A 163 -22.34 -4.55 -7.30
CA LEU A 163 -21.32 -4.12 -6.33
C LEU A 163 -20.21 -3.32 -6.98
N SER A 164 -19.96 -3.53 -8.27
CA SER A 164 -18.89 -2.87 -9.05
C SER A 164 -17.51 -2.97 -8.37
N VAL A 165 -17.25 -4.08 -7.69
CA VAL A 165 -15.98 -4.38 -7.03
C VAL A 165 -15.16 -5.27 -7.96
N PRO A 166 -13.99 -4.83 -8.46
CA PRO A 166 -13.10 -5.65 -9.28
C PRO A 166 -12.64 -6.91 -8.52
N ASN A 167 -12.44 -8.02 -9.23
CA ASN A 167 -11.98 -9.29 -8.64
C ASN A 167 -10.59 -9.20 -7.99
N SER A 168 -9.75 -8.31 -8.49
CA SER A 168 -8.49 -7.92 -7.87
C SER A 168 -8.63 -6.52 -7.28
N PRO A 169 -7.96 -6.18 -6.16
CA PRO A 169 -7.83 -4.78 -5.79
C PRO A 169 -7.35 -4.03 -7.02
N ALA A 170 -8.04 -2.94 -7.37
CA ALA A 170 -7.49 -2.04 -8.36
C ALA A 170 -6.05 -1.80 -7.94
N ASP A 171 -5.09 -1.92 -8.86
CA ASP A 171 -3.63 -1.85 -8.64
C ASP A 171 -3.15 -0.51 -8.03
N ARG A 172 -4.02 0.17 -7.31
CA ARG A 172 -3.85 1.50 -6.74
C ARG A 172 -3.54 1.53 -5.24
N ILE A 173 -3.47 0.38 -4.56
CA ILE A 173 -2.76 0.35 -3.28
C ILE A 173 -1.26 0.27 -3.59
N GLY A 174 -0.72 1.43 -3.84
CA GLY A 174 0.60 1.64 -4.36
C GLY A 174 0.59 1.78 -5.87
N ARG A 175 0.17 2.96 -6.35
CA ARG A 175 0.31 3.36 -7.76
C ARG A 175 1.74 3.17 -8.24
N PHE A 176 2.69 3.07 -7.27
CA PHE A 176 4.13 3.01 -7.48
C PHE A 176 4.80 2.07 -6.46
N PRO A 177 4.45 0.75 -6.42
CA PRO A 177 4.89 -0.14 -5.34
C PRO A 177 6.42 -0.29 -5.26
N GLY A 178 7.10 -0.31 -6.41
CA GLY A 178 8.56 -0.33 -6.46
C GLY A 178 9.17 0.94 -5.85
N TYR A 179 8.64 2.09 -6.21
CA TYR A 179 9.10 3.37 -5.67
C TYR A 179 8.83 3.50 -4.17
N VAL A 180 7.62 3.15 -3.72
CA VAL A 180 7.27 3.19 -2.29
C VAL A 180 8.17 2.27 -1.46
N SER A 181 8.62 1.15 -2.01
CA SER A 181 9.56 0.28 -1.28
C SER A 181 10.96 0.88 -1.15
N VAL A 182 11.41 1.69 -2.13
CA VAL A 182 12.65 2.47 -2.02
C VAL A 182 12.52 3.51 -0.91
N VAL A 183 11.48 4.35 -0.96
CA VAL A 183 11.21 5.37 0.06
C VAL A 183 11.11 4.74 1.46
N ARG A 184 10.40 3.63 1.60
CA ARG A 184 10.30 2.94 2.89
C ARG A 184 11.66 2.46 3.40
N ARG A 185 12.50 1.91 2.53
CA ARG A 185 13.85 1.43 2.90
C ARG A 185 14.72 2.59 3.38
N GLU A 186 14.68 3.72 2.69
CA GLU A 186 15.38 4.93 3.08
C GLU A 186 14.91 5.44 4.45
N LEU A 187 13.60 5.57 4.64
CA LEU A 187 13.02 6.03 5.90
C LEU A 187 13.30 5.10 7.09
N THR A 188 13.53 3.80 6.88
CA THR A 188 13.86 2.89 7.99
C THR A 188 15.25 3.12 8.58
N ASN A 189 16.10 3.92 7.95
CA ASN A 189 17.37 4.35 8.54
C ASN A 189 17.16 5.37 9.68
N ASP A 190 16.14 6.22 9.57
CA ASP A 190 15.88 7.32 10.49
C ASP A 190 14.67 7.09 11.40
N TYR A 191 13.72 6.24 10.97
CA TYR A 191 12.45 6.03 11.64
C TYR A 191 12.18 4.56 11.93
N THR A 192 11.71 4.25 13.11
CA THR A 192 11.19 2.91 13.45
C THR A 192 9.87 2.62 12.71
N SER A 193 9.56 1.35 12.49
CA SER A 193 8.30 0.94 11.87
C SER A 193 7.06 1.46 12.61
N LYS A 194 7.15 1.61 13.94
CA LYS A 194 6.10 2.17 14.77
C LYS A 194 5.89 3.66 14.49
N GLN A 195 6.96 4.44 14.37
CA GLN A 195 6.88 5.86 14.02
C GLN A 195 6.31 6.06 12.62
N LEU A 196 6.73 5.25 11.64
CA LEU A 196 6.21 5.32 10.25
C LEU A 196 4.70 5.01 10.16
N THR A 197 4.16 4.23 11.10
CA THR A 197 2.73 3.86 11.08
C THR A 197 1.85 4.76 11.95
N MET A 198 2.37 5.37 13.01
CA MET A 198 1.57 6.07 14.03
C MET A 198 1.76 7.59 14.04
N ALA A 199 2.84 8.12 13.48
CA ALA A 199 3.20 9.53 13.64
C ALA A 199 2.44 10.49 12.71
N GLY A 200 1.56 10.02 11.83
CA GLY A 200 0.84 10.87 10.88
C GLY A 200 1.75 11.63 9.91
N LEU A 201 2.91 11.07 9.58
CA LEU A 201 3.93 11.70 8.75
C LEU A 201 3.41 11.98 7.34
N LYS A 202 3.70 13.15 6.82
CA LYS A 202 3.57 13.50 5.40
C LYS A 202 4.93 13.36 4.76
N ILE A 203 5.08 12.39 3.86
CA ILE A 203 6.33 12.10 3.17
C ILE A 203 6.23 12.67 1.76
N TYR A 204 7.10 13.63 1.46
CA TYR A 204 7.27 14.21 0.14
C TYR A 204 8.42 13.48 -0.55
N SER A 205 8.26 13.15 -1.82
CA SER A 205 9.24 12.38 -2.59
C SER A 205 9.43 13.00 -3.97
N ALA A 206 10.56 12.71 -4.60
CA ALA A 206 10.89 13.14 -5.95
C ALA A 206 10.21 12.33 -7.06
N LEU A 207 9.23 11.47 -6.73
CA LEU A 207 8.48 10.70 -7.72
C LEU A 207 7.85 11.61 -8.78
N ASP A 208 8.21 11.39 -10.03
CA ASP A 208 7.50 11.99 -11.18
C ASP A 208 6.52 10.97 -11.79
N PRO A 209 5.21 11.23 -11.67
CA PRO A 209 4.19 10.35 -12.24
C PRO A 209 4.23 10.25 -13.77
N GLN A 210 4.77 11.24 -14.49
CA GLN A 210 4.86 11.21 -15.95
C GLN A 210 6.05 10.33 -16.37
N VAL A 211 7.20 10.55 -15.75
CA VAL A 211 8.39 9.71 -15.95
C VAL A 211 8.08 8.25 -15.64
N HIS A 212 7.38 7.99 -14.54
CA HIS A 212 6.97 6.63 -14.18
C HIS A 212 6.02 5.99 -15.20
N ARG A 213 5.07 6.76 -15.76
CA ARG A 213 4.20 6.26 -16.86
C ARG A 213 5.01 5.91 -18.09
N GLY A 214 5.97 6.76 -18.46
CA GLY A 214 6.91 6.50 -19.56
C GLY A 214 7.70 5.22 -19.33
N LEU A 215 8.19 4.99 -18.12
CA LEU A 215 8.90 3.78 -17.73
C LEU A 215 8.03 2.51 -17.88
N ILE A 216 6.77 2.57 -17.47
CA ILE A 216 5.82 1.45 -17.63
C ILE A 216 5.52 1.16 -19.10
N GLU A 217 5.34 2.21 -19.90
CA GLU A 217 5.09 2.04 -21.34
C GLU A 217 6.33 1.52 -22.06
N GLY A 218 7.52 2.05 -21.77
CA GLY A 218 8.79 1.54 -22.26
C GLY A 218 9.01 0.06 -21.98
N ARG A 219 8.62 -0.40 -20.77
CA ARG A 219 8.61 -1.83 -20.42
C ARG A 219 7.76 -2.65 -21.37
N LYS A 220 6.53 -2.21 -21.65
CA LYS A 220 5.63 -2.94 -22.56
C LYS A 220 6.21 -3.07 -23.94
N GLN A 221 6.74 -1.97 -24.47
CA GLN A 221 7.37 -1.94 -25.80
C GLN A 221 8.62 -2.83 -25.86
N SER A 222 9.44 -2.83 -24.81
CA SER A 222 10.63 -3.71 -24.73
C SER A 222 10.23 -5.19 -24.73
N LEU A 223 9.18 -5.58 -24.00
CA LEU A 223 8.70 -6.96 -23.99
C LEU A 223 8.14 -7.42 -25.36
N ILE A 224 7.50 -6.50 -26.10
CA ILE A 224 7.05 -6.77 -27.46
C ILE A 224 8.27 -7.01 -28.37
N ARG A 225 9.26 -6.12 -28.37
CA ARG A 225 10.47 -6.24 -29.17
C ARG A 225 11.26 -7.52 -28.88
N LEU A 226 11.35 -7.94 -27.61
CA LEU A 226 12.00 -9.20 -27.24
C LEU A 226 11.29 -10.41 -27.85
N ARG A 227 9.96 -10.39 -27.91
CA ARG A 227 9.18 -11.42 -28.58
C ARG A 227 9.41 -11.45 -30.09
N ASP A 228 9.48 -10.27 -30.72
CA ASP A 228 9.66 -10.13 -32.16
C ASP A 228 11.02 -10.68 -32.63
N ILE A 229 12.04 -10.67 -31.77
CA ILE A 229 13.35 -11.28 -32.06
C ILE A 229 13.48 -12.73 -31.57
N GLY A 230 12.33 -13.40 -31.29
CA GLY A 230 12.28 -14.82 -30.93
C GLY A 230 12.68 -15.14 -29.49
N LEU A 231 12.92 -14.14 -28.64
CA LEU A 231 13.09 -14.35 -27.22
C LEU A 231 11.72 -14.45 -26.58
N ASP A 232 11.38 -15.65 -26.11
CA ASP A 232 10.12 -15.86 -25.40
C ASP A 232 10.12 -15.05 -24.10
N ALA A 233 9.56 -13.85 -24.20
CA ALA A 233 9.41 -12.92 -23.08
C ALA A 233 8.26 -13.35 -22.13
N THR A 234 8.00 -14.65 -22.01
CA THR A 234 7.05 -15.22 -21.05
C THR A 234 7.52 -15.09 -19.61
N ALA A 235 7.00 -15.85 -18.68
CA ALA A 235 7.13 -15.65 -17.24
C ALA A 235 8.58 -15.52 -16.69
N GLU A 236 9.61 -15.94 -17.42
CA GLU A 236 10.99 -16.00 -16.95
C GLU A 236 11.76 -14.67 -17.09
N VAL A 237 11.44 -13.83 -18.10
CA VAL A 237 12.11 -12.55 -18.27
C VAL A 237 11.60 -11.53 -17.25
N GLN A 238 12.50 -11.08 -16.40
CA GLN A 238 12.23 -10.09 -15.38
C GLN A 238 12.99 -8.79 -15.68
N LEU A 239 12.37 -7.67 -15.35
CA LEU A 239 12.92 -6.34 -15.62
C LEU A 239 12.95 -5.51 -14.34
N GLY A 240 14.05 -4.86 -14.07
CA GLY A 240 14.20 -3.78 -13.10
C GLY A 240 14.74 -2.55 -13.79
N ALA A 241 14.25 -1.36 -13.45
CA ALA A 241 14.74 -0.10 -13.99
C ALA A 241 14.60 1.02 -12.96
N LEU A 242 15.52 1.98 -13.04
CA LEU A 242 15.59 3.17 -12.21
C LEU A 242 15.76 4.38 -13.13
N VAL A 243 15.04 5.46 -12.84
CA VAL A 243 15.21 6.75 -13.50
C VAL A 243 15.61 7.77 -12.45
N VAL A 244 16.74 8.43 -12.69
CA VAL A 244 17.35 9.41 -11.80
C VAL A 244 17.47 10.73 -12.55
N ASP A 245 17.15 11.82 -11.89
CA ASP A 245 17.45 13.16 -12.36
C ASP A 245 18.94 13.43 -12.24
N ILE A 246 19.60 13.76 -13.36
CA ILE A 246 21.06 13.88 -13.38
C ILE A 246 21.58 15.04 -12.50
N PRO A 247 20.97 16.24 -12.56
CA PRO A 247 21.43 17.37 -11.76
C PRO A 247 21.28 17.18 -10.25
N THR A 248 20.20 16.52 -9.80
CA THR A 248 19.86 16.43 -8.36
C THR A 248 20.20 15.05 -7.76
N GLY A 249 20.39 14.03 -8.60
CA GLY A 249 20.53 12.64 -8.14
C GLY A 249 19.24 12.02 -7.61
N GLU A 250 18.11 12.71 -7.71
CA GLU A 250 16.84 12.25 -7.19
C GLU A 250 16.20 11.14 -8.03
N ILE A 251 15.69 10.13 -7.35
CA ILE A 251 15.01 9.01 -8.03
C ILE A 251 13.59 9.44 -8.42
N GLN A 252 13.34 9.57 -9.72
CA GLN A 252 12.05 9.98 -10.27
C GLN A 252 11.10 8.81 -10.55
N ALA A 253 11.63 7.64 -10.90
CA ALA A 253 10.80 6.46 -11.16
C ALA A 253 11.53 5.15 -10.87
N VAL A 254 10.79 4.11 -10.48
CA VAL A 254 11.33 2.77 -10.20
C VAL A 254 10.40 1.69 -10.73
N LEU A 255 10.95 0.78 -11.51
CA LEU A 255 10.34 -0.49 -11.88
C LEU A 255 11.08 -1.62 -11.16
N ALA A 256 10.50 -2.15 -10.08
CA ALA A 256 11.13 -3.15 -9.22
C ALA A 256 11.03 -4.59 -9.77
N ALA A 257 10.01 -4.85 -10.59
CA ALA A 257 9.71 -6.16 -11.15
C ALA A 257 8.83 -6.05 -12.40
N ARG A 258 8.74 -7.12 -13.16
CA ARG A 258 7.85 -7.21 -14.34
C ARG A 258 6.38 -7.01 -13.98
N ASP A 259 5.93 -7.65 -12.92
CA ASP A 259 4.58 -7.54 -12.38
C ASP A 259 4.63 -6.74 -11.07
N HIS A 260 3.52 -6.11 -10.72
CA HIS A 260 3.41 -5.26 -9.54
C HIS A 260 3.40 -6.04 -8.21
N ARG A 261 3.79 -7.32 -8.21
CA ARG A 261 3.86 -8.13 -6.99
C ARG A 261 5.04 -7.70 -6.15
N ILE A 262 4.79 -7.45 -4.87
CA ILE A 262 5.83 -7.11 -3.89
C ILE A 262 6.52 -8.40 -3.50
N GLY A 263 7.68 -8.60 -4.04
CA GLY A 263 8.60 -9.69 -3.75
C GLY A 263 10.02 -9.16 -3.79
N PHE A 264 10.90 -9.88 -4.46
CA PHE A 264 12.28 -9.47 -4.67
C PHE A 264 12.37 -8.17 -5.49
N HIS A 265 12.99 -7.13 -4.89
CA HIS A 265 13.14 -5.81 -5.52
C HIS A 265 14.39 -5.77 -6.37
N ARG A 266 14.27 -6.01 -7.68
CA ARG A 266 15.42 -6.21 -8.56
C ARG A 266 16.39 -5.04 -8.62
N VAL A 267 15.91 -3.81 -8.51
CA VAL A 267 16.78 -2.63 -8.51
C VAL A 267 17.65 -2.54 -7.24
N LEU A 268 17.10 -2.98 -6.09
CA LEU A 268 17.77 -2.83 -4.79
C LEU A 268 18.44 -4.11 -4.30
N ASP A 269 17.88 -5.28 -4.64
CA ASP A 269 18.28 -6.55 -4.04
C ASP A 269 19.09 -7.45 -5.01
N ALA A 270 18.99 -7.19 -6.33
CA ALA A 270 19.73 -7.99 -7.31
C ALA A 270 21.23 -7.70 -7.23
N ARG A 271 22.01 -8.77 -7.13
CA ARG A 271 23.47 -8.71 -7.24
C ARG A 271 23.86 -9.41 -8.53
N ARG A 272 24.49 -8.67 -9.44
CA ARG A 272 24.92 -9.15 -10.75
C ARG A 272 26.32 -8.68 -11.05
N GLN A 273 27.06 -9.43 -11.85
CA GLN A 273 28.33 -8.98 -12.39
C GLN A 273 28.07 -7.73 -13.25
N ILE A 274 28.80 -6.66 -12.97
CA ILE A 274 28.62 -5.37 -13.62
C ILE A 274 29.17 -5.38 -15.07
N GLY A 275 30.17 -6.22 -15.35
CA GLY A 275 30.80 -6.31 -16.64
C GLY A 275 31.36 -4.96 -17.12
N SER A 276 31.23 -4.67 -18.40
CA SER A 276 31.71 -3.42 -18.98
C SER A 276 31.02 -2.15 -18.50
N LEU A 277 29.93 -2.26 -17.77
CA LEU A 277 29.29 -1.09 -17.15
C LEU A 277 30.13 -0.45 -16.03
N VAL A 278 31.20 -1.12 -15.57
CA VAL A 278 32.18 -0.52 -14.66
C VAL A 278 33.07 0.51 -15.33
N LYS A 279 33.30 0.42 -16.66
CA LYS A 279 34.25 1.27 -17.39
C LYS A 279 34.04 2.78 -17.20
N PRO A 280 32.84 3.35 -17.28
CA PRO A 280 32.62 4.77 -17.02
C PRO A 280 33.12 5.20 -15.63
N PHE A 281 32.95 4.35 -14.61
CA PHE A 281 33.42 4.65 -13.25
C PHE A 281 34.95 4.60 -13.15
N VAL A 282 35.57 3.64 -13.81
CA VAL A 282 37.05 3.57 -13.89
C VAL A 282 37.61 4.81 -14.59
N VAL A 283 37.02 5.22 -15.73
CA VAL A 283 37.41 6.42 -16.45
C VAL A 283 37.21 7.68 -15.61
N ALA A 284 36.06 7.80 -14.91
CA ALA A 284 35.79 8.94 -14.04
C ALA A 284 36.80 9.02 -12.89
N ALA A 285 37.11 7.90 -12.24
CA ALA A 285 38.12 7.85 -11.19
C ALA A 285 39.52 8.22 -11.70
N ALA A 286 39.91 7.74 -12.89
CA ALA A 286 41.20 8.09 -13.49
C ALA A 286 41.31 9.59 -13.78
N ILE A 287 40.24 10.23 -14.29
CA ILE A 287 40.20 11.69 -14.53
C ILE A 287 40.24 12.48 -13.21
N GLU A 288 39.66 11.95 -12.15
CA GLU A 288 39.68 12.59 -10.83
C GLU A 288 41.06 12.55 -10.17
N GLU A 289 41.78 11.45 -10.35
CA GLU A 289 43.15 11.24 -9.81
C GLU A 289 44.25 11.93 -10.61
N ASP A 290 44.08 12.06 -11.93
CA ASP A 290 45.08 12.66 -12.83
C ASP A 290 44.49 13.85 -13.62
N ALA A 291 44.91 15.06 -13.24
CA ALA A 291 44.40 16.30 -13.83
C ALA A 291 44.74 16.46 -15.33
N ASP A 292 45.72 15.70 -15.84
CA ASP A 292 46.09 15.73 -17.24
C ASP A 292 45.21 14.80 -18.10
N LEU A 293 44.44 13.90 -17.45
CA LEU A 293 43.52 13.02 -18.14
C LEU A 293 42.13 13.70 -18.33
N HIS A 294 41.55 13.47 -19.50
CA HIS A 294 40.20 13.91 -19.85
C HIS A 294 39.53 12.88 -20.78
N ALA A 295 38.26 13.01 -21.04
CA ALA A 295 37.48 12.04 -21.82
C ALA A 295 38.01 11.84 -23.29
N GLY A 296 38.84 12.74 -23.81
CA GLY A 296 39.47 12.64 -25.11
C GLY A 296 40.95 12.22 -25.05
N SER A 297 41.51 11.92 -23.87
CA SER A 297 42.91 11.47 -23.77
C SER A 297 43.08 10.11 -24.40
N LEU A 298 44.19 9.97 -25.17
CA LEU A 298 44.58 8.69 -25.76
C LEU A 298 45.33 7.86 -24.71
N VAL A 299 44.82 6.66 -24.47
CA VAL A 299 45.44 5.67 -23.58
C VAL A 299 46.01 4.55 -24.42
N ARG A 300 47.20 4.08 -24.06
CA ARG A 300 47.83 2.95 -24.76
C ARG A 300 47.09 1.66 -24.43
N ASP A 301 46.80 0.88 -25.47
CA ASP A 301 46.23 -0.46 -25.33
C ASP A 301 47.40 -1.49 -25.32
N GLU A 302 48.06 -1.59 -24.18
CA GLU A 302 49.19 -2.50 -23.96
C GLU A 302 48.77 -3.63 -22.98
N ALA A 303 49.49 -4.76 -23.08
CA ALA A 303 49.30 -5.86 -22.17
C ALA A 303 49.67 -5.45 -20.74
N VAL A 304 48.70 -5.50 -19.83
CA VAL A 304 48.88 -5.14 -18.41
C VAL A 304 48.98 -6.41 -17.57
N SER A 305 49.98 -6.45 -16.68
CA SER A 305 50.11 -7.52 -15.68
C SER A 305 50.33 -6.89 -14.30
N ILE A 306 49.44 -7.15 -13.40
CA ILE A 306 49.45 -6.64 -12.01
C ILE A 306 49.53 -7.83 -11.05
N ILE A 307 50.45 -7.76 -10.10
CA ILE A 307 50.54 -8.75 -9.02
C ILE A 307 49.80 -8.17 -7.82
N ASP A 308 48.81 -8.89 -7.31
CA ASP A 308 48.08 -8.50 -6.12
C ASP A 308 48.91 -8.75 -4.83
N ASP A 309 48.38 -8.26 -3.71
CA ASP A 309 48.99 -8.41 -2.36
C ASP A 309 49.16 -9.87 -1.90
N GLN A 310 48.51 -10.81 -2.60
CA GLN A 310 48.58 -12.26 -2.32
C GLN A 310 49.51 -12.98 -3.32
N GLY A 311 50.16 -12.25 -4.22
CA GLY A 311 51.08 -12.80 -5.24
C GLY A 311 50.37 -13.38 -6.47
N ALA A 312 49.07 -13.20 -6.62
CA ALA A 312 48.33 -13.66 -7.80
C ALA A 312 48.50 -12.65 -8.94
N VAL A 313 48.76 -13.17 -10.15
CA VAL A 313 48.96 -12.34 -11.34
C VAL A 313 47.61 -12.08 -12.02
N TRP A 314 47.20 -10.82 -12.11
CA TRP A 314 46.08 -10.39 -12.91
C TRP A 314 46.57 -9.82 -14.24
N ALA A 315 46.26 -10.53 -15.33
CA ALA A 315 46.65 -10.16 -16.69
C ALA A 315 45.41 -10.27 -17.62
N PRO A 316 44.61 -9.21 -17.71
CA PRO A 316 43.42 -9.22 -18.56
C PRO A 316 43.83 -9.24 -20.05
N LYS A 317 42.99 -9.89 -20.87
CA LYS A 317 43.15 -9.92 -22.33
C LYS A 317 41.98 -9.20 -22.97
N ASN A 318 42.24 -8.53 -24.11
CA ASN A 318 41.21 -7.94 -24.92
C ASN A 318 40.22 -8.99 -25.45
N TYR A 319 38.96 -8.63 -25.55
CA TYR A 319 37.89 -9.54 -25.97
C TYR A 319 38.08 -10.08 -27.38
N ASP A 320 38.55 -9.22 -28.30
CA ASP A 320 38.76 -9.50 -29.70
C ASP A 320 40.14 -10.08 -30.04
N ARG A 321 41.02 -10.25 -29.03
CA ARG A 321 42.38 -10.73 -29.15
C ARG A 321 43.26 -9.90 -30.10
N THR A 322 42.86 -8.69 -30.47
CA THR A 322 43.66 -7.75 -31.22
C THR A 322 44.49 -6.92 -30.24
N GLU A 323 45.79 -7.20 -30.19
CA GLU A 323 46.79 -6.28 -29.66
C GLU A 323 47.12 -5.30 -30.80
N GLN A 324 46.83 -4.02 -30.61
CA GLN A 324 47.31 -2.98 -31.53
C GLN A 324 48.50 -2.28 -30.93
#